data_caf0744d6fbbba944efa38690b514612
#
_entry.id   caf0744d6fbbba944efa38690b514612
#
_cell.length_a   1.000
_cell.length_b   1.000
_cell.length_c   1.000
_cell.angle_alpha   90.00
_cell.angle_beta   90.00
_cell.angle_gamma   90.00
#
_symmetry.space_group_name_H-M   'P 1'
#
loop_
_entity.id
_entity.type
_entity.pdbx_description
1 polymer ?
#
loop_
_entity_poly.entity_id
_entity_poly.type
_entity_poly.pdbx_seq_one_letter_code
_entity_poly.pdbx_strand_id
1 'polypeptide(L)'
;PEGNFDKIYQETGYNTSDFYRRLWWPEMLNNGEKYNVKYTGLIIESYGDQVKGPFKPLDNGAARNSLIAYGRELLKAGGELGIHGYNHQSLAPAGYGQDKLGYATWESQADMEESLRELKRYIEDVYPGYEIHAYVPPSNILSPEGKAAVKNVFTDIKVYSSLWEGLATAKEYFQNFQLNSDGTSEIPRASSGYAPSQEEIWEAYNVLNYNGVFSHFVHPDEIFYEESENLTWAIMKQGMTDLLSELQNRFGWLEPVTATEAYEKLQDYVQMDYSLTRSKEGIKINASNFQKPLTFILRTDKEIGSVTGGSAKRIQANAYVLTMTDGDFEIKWAGEE
;
A
#
# COMPACT_ATOMS: atom_id res chain seq x y z
N PRO A 1 -12.74 -5.95 -16.85
CA PRO A 1 -12.85 -4.50 -16.88
C PRO A 1 -13.66 -4.09 -18.11
N GLU A 2 -14.75 -3.41 -17.85
CA GLU A 2 -15.57 -2.78 -18.86
C GLU A 2 -14.88 -1.47 -19.23
N GLY A 3 -13.97 -1.50 -20.18
CA GLY A 3 -13.25 -0.31 -20.55
C GLY A 3 -13.08 -0.20 -22.06
N ASN A 4 -12.94 1.02 -22.54
CA ASN A 4 -12.70 1.29 -23.96
C ASN A 4 -11.23 0.99 -24.31
N PHE A 5 -10.91 -0.28 -24.57
CA PHE A 5 -9.58 -0.72 -24.95
C PHE A 5 -9.09 -0.07 -26.25
N ASP A 6 -10.00 0.38 -27.12
CA ASP A 6 -9.66 1.10 -28.35
C ASP A 6 -9.03 2.47 -28.06
N LYS A 7 -9.40 3.10 -26.92
CA LYS A 7 -8.83 4.39 -26.50
C LYS A 7 -7.32 4.33 -26.32
N ILE A 8 -6.78 3.28 -25.69
CA ILE A 8 -5.33 3.13 -25.54
C ILE A 8 -4.63 3.05 -26.90
N TYR A 9 -5.20 2.26 -27.81
CA TYR A 9 -4.59 2.13 -29.14
C TYR A 9 -4.64 3.46 -29.91
N GLN A 10 -5.76 4.17 -29.84
CA GLN A 10 -5.91 5.48 -30.49
C GLN A 10 -4.94 6.52 -29.93
N GLU A 11 -4.70 6.51 -28.64
CA GLU A 11 -3.86 7.49 -27.96
C GLU A 11 -2.37 7.15 -28.05
N THR A 12 -2.01 5.87 -27.88
CA THR A 12 -0.61 5.46 -27.71
C THR A 12 -0.04 4.64 -28.86
N GLY A 13 -0.88 4.12 -29.75
CA GLY A 13 -0.52 3.17 -30.79
C GLY A 13 -0.20 1.76 -30.28
N TYR A 14 -0.43 1.49 -29.01
CA TYR A 14 -0.19 0.19 -28.37
C TYR A 14 -1.50 -0.51 -28.00
N ASN A 15 -1.52 -1.84 -28.08
CA ASN A 15 -2.54 -2.62 -27.39
C ASN A 15 -2.30 -2.57 -25.85
N THR A 16 -3.28 -3.04 -25.06
CA THR A 16 -3.23 -3.00 -23.61
C THR A 16 -1.96 -3.63 -23.01
N SER A 17 -1.58 -4.81 -23.50
CA SER A 17 -0.39 -5.51 -23.00
C SER A 17 0.90 -4.75 -23.28
N ASP A 18 1.02 -4.18 -24.50
CA ASP A 18 2.18 -3.35 -24.86
C ASP A 18 2.16 -2.00 -24.13
N PHE A 19 1.00 -1.40 -23.89
CA PHE A 19 0.88 -0.20 -23.06
C PHE A 19 1.44 -0.44 -21.66
N TYR A 20 1.02 -1.51 -20.99
CA TYR A 20 1.56 -1.85 -19.68
C TYR A 20 3.06 -2.08 -19.74
N ARG A 21 3.52 -2.84 -20.70
CA ARG A 21 4.92 -3.24 -20.83
C ARG A 21 5.84 -2.10 -21.22
N ARG A 22 5.41 -1.20 -22.11
CA ARG A 22 6.28 -0.20 -22.74
C ARG A 22 6.15 1.20 -22.13
N LEU A 23 5.01 1.50 -21.52
CA LEU A 23 4.73 2.83 -20.97
C LEU A 23 4.50 2.78 -19.47
N TRP A 24 3.50 2.03 -19.01
CA TRP A 24 3.06 2.11 -17.62
C TRP A 24 4.11 1.59 -16.61
N TRP A 25 4.55 0.34 -16.74
CA TRP A 25 5.55 -0.22 -15.82
C TRP A 25 6.88 0.54 -15.82
N PRO A 26 7.48 0.90 -16.99
CA PRO A 26 8.68 1.71 -17.01
C PRO A 26 8.51 3.05 -16.29
N GLU A 27 7.36 3.71 -16.43
CA GLU A 27 7.09 4.96 -15.74
C GLU A 27 6.96 4.77 -14.23
N MET A 28 6.25 3.73 -13.75
CA MET A 28 6.13 3.45 -12.33
C MET A 28 7.50 3.15 -11.70
N LEU A 29 8.33 2.32 -12.33
CA LEU A 29 9.68 2.03 -11.85
C LEU A 29 10.57 3.29 -11.84
N ASN A 30 10.49 4.11 -12.88
CA ASN A 30 11.20 5.39 -12.94
C ASN A 30 10.73 6.36 -11.82
N ASN A 31 9.45 6.41 -11.54
CA ASN A 31 8.90 7.21 -10.43
C ASN A 31 9.40 6.67 -9.08
N GLY A 32 9.47 5.34 -8.92
CA GLY A 32 10.06 4.71 -7.74
C GLY A 32 11.48 5.17 -7.47
N GLU A 33 12.34 5.17 -8.50
CA GLU A 33 13.72 5.64 -8.40
C GLU A 33 13.81 7.16 -8.18
N LYS A 34 13.11 7.93 -9.02
CA LYS A 34 13.19 9.40 -9.01
C LYS A 34 12.68 10.04 -7.72
N TYR A 35 11.57 9.54 -7.19
CA TYR A 35 10.89 10.10 -6.03
C TYR A 35 11.11 9.27 -4.75
N ASN A 36 11.96 8.25 -4.84
CA ASN A 36 12.22 7.34 -3.73
C ASN A 36 10.91 6.78 -3.14
N VAL A 37 10.11 6.10 -3.97
CA VAL A 37 8.84 5.46 -3.58
C VAL A 37 8.98 3.96 -3.74
N LYS A 38 8.35 3.20 -2.85
CA LYS A 38 8.23 1.75 -2.95
C LYS A 38 6.80 1.36 -3.28
N TYR A 39 6.65 0.29 -4.04
CA TYR A 39 5.34 -0.23 -4.41
C TYR A 39 5.14 -1.65 -3.87
N THR A 40 3.91 -1.95 -3.46
CA THR A 40 3.42 -3.31 -3.27
C THR A 40 2.56 -3.66 -4.49
N GLY A 41 3.09 -4.46 -5.40
CA GLY A 41 2.39 -4.91 -6.61
C GLY A 41 1.45 -6.07 -6.30
N LEU A 42 0.22 -6.01 -6.79
CA LEU A 42 -0.81 -6.99 -6.46
C LEU A 42 -1.00 -8.01 -7.58
N ILE A 43 -0.95 -9.27 -7.24
CA ILE A 43 -1.13 -10.39 -8.16
C ILE A 43 -2.59 -10.80 -8.20
N ILE A 44 -3.12 -10.94 -9.42
CA ILE A 44 -4.39 -11.57 -9.75
C ILE A 44 -4.08 -12.64 -10.81
N GLU A 45 -4.63 -13.84 -10.67
CA GLU A 45 -4.39 -14.91 -11.64
C GLU A 45 -5.37 -14.81 -12.81
N SER A 46 -6.63 -14.51 -12.53
CA SER A 46 -7.74 -14.51 -13.50
C SER A 46 -8.65 -13.30 -13.30
N TYR A 47 -9.45 -12.97 -14.30
CA TYR A 47 -10.50 -11.95 -14.20
C TYR A 47 -11.91 -12.55 -14.48
N GLY A 48 -12.07 -13.86 -14.31
CA GLY A 48 -13.36 -14.54 -14.47
C GLY A 48 -14.28 -14.34 -13.26
N ASP A 49 -15.53 -14.73 -13.43
CA ASP A 49 -16.59 -14.66 -12.41
C ASP A 49 -16.79 -15.97 -11.65
N GLN A 50 -15.88 -16.93 -11.82
CA GLN A 50 -15.97 -18.24 -11.20
C GLN A 50 -15.78 -18.13 -9.67
N VAL A 51 -16.79 -18.54 -8.91
CA VAL A 51 -16.78 -18.56 -7.43
C VAL A 51 -17.02 -19.97 -6.86
N LYS A 52 -16.89 -21.00 -7.70
CA LYS A 52 -17.01 -22.41 -7.32
C LYS A 52 -16.01 -23.25 -8.07
N GLY A 53 -15.36 -24.16 -7.34
CA GLY A 53 -14.38 -25.09 -7.92
C GLY A 53 -14.94 -26.06 -8.97
N PRO A 54 -14.07 -26.78 -9.69
CA PRO A 54 -12.62 -26.73 -9.57
C PRO A 54 -12.01 -25.50 -10.25
N PHE A 55 -11.15 -24.79 -9.54
CA PHE A 55 -10.39 -23.67 -10.09
C PHE A 55 -9.23 -24.18 -10.94
N LYS A 56 -9.00 -23.50 -12.06
CA LYS A 56 -7.98 -23.93 -13.03
C LYS A 56 -6.90 -22.86 -13.17
N PRO A 57 -5.64 -23.28 -13.42
CA PRO A 57 -4.58 -22.37 -13.75
C PRO A 57 -4.93 -21.52 -14.98
N LEU A 58 -4.56 -20.26 -14.94
CA LEU A 58 -4.63 -19.43 -16.14
C LEU A 58 -3.54 -19.85 -17.12
N ASP A 59 -3.93 -20.50 -18.21
CA ASP A 59 -3.01 -20.88 -19.29
C ASP A 59 -2.85 -19.72 -20.30
N ASN A 60 -2.14 -18.68 -19.86
CA ASN A 60 -1.78 -17.52 -20.69
C ASN A 60 -0.28 -17.25 -20.57
N GLY A 61 0.52 -17.92 -21.38
CA GLY A 61 1.97 -17.82 -21.36
C GLY A 61 2.51 -16.39 -21.53
N ALA A 62 1.83 -15.54 -22.30
CA ALA A 62 2.26 -14.14 -22.49
C ALA A 62 2.01 -13.29 -21.23
N ALA A 63 0.83 -13.42 -20.61
CA ALA A 63 0.50 -12.73 -19.36
C ALA A 63 1.41 -13.21 -18.22
N ARG A 64 1.63 -14.53 -18.11
CA ARG A 64 2.53 -15.14 -17.13
C ARG A 64 3.96 -14.60 -17.26
N ASN A 65 4.51 -14.55 -18.47
CA ASN A 65 5.86 -14.04 -18.71
C ASN A 65 5.97 -12.54 -18.36
N SER A 66 4.95 -11.76 -18.64
CA SER A 66 4.90 -10.34 -18.27
C SER A 66 4.87 -10.17 -16.76
N LEU A 67 4.03 -10.92 -16.05
CA LEU A 67 3.98 -10.93 -14.59
C LEU A 67 5.35 -11.25 -13.98
N ILE A 68 6.01 -12.31 -14.46
CA ILE A 68 7.34 -12.70 -13.98
C ILE A 68 8.35 -11.58 -14.21
N ALA A 69 8.37 -10.98 -15.41
CA ALA A 69 9.34 -9.95 -15.75
C ALA A 69 9.18 -8.71 -14.85
N TYR A 70 7.97 -8.16 -14.77
CA TYR A 70 7.73 -6.93 -14.01
C TYR A 70 7.78 -7.12 -12.51
N GLY A 71 7.28 -8.23 -12.00
CA GLY A 71 7.41 -8.52 -10.59
C GLY A 71 8.87 -8.66 -10.15
N ARG A 72 9.74 -9.24 -10.99
CA ARG A 72 11.18 -9.29 -10.71
C ARG A 72 11.83 -7.91 -10.71
N GLU A 73 11.49 -7.04 -11.66
CA GLU A 73 11.99 -5.66 -11.67
C GLU A 73 11.48 -4.87 -10.46
N LEU A 74 10.22 -5.07 -10.07
CA LEU A 74 9.65 -4.46 -8.87
C LEU A 74 10.40 -4.91 -7.61
N LEU A 75 10.61 -6.21 -7.43
CA LEU A 75 11.35 -6.77 -6.28
C LEU A 75 12.80 -6.26 -6.26
N LYS A 76 13.46 -6.19 -7.41
CA LYS A 76 14.82 -5.66 -7.54
C LYS A 76 14.89 -4.16 -7.18
N ALA A 77 13.83 -3.41 -7.45
CA ALA A 77 13.69 -2.00 -7.05
C ALA A 77 13.33 -1.83 -5.55
N GLY A 78 13.29 -2.91 -4.77
CA GLY A 78 12.94 -2.87 -3.35
C GLY A 78 11.45 -2.81 -3.07
N GLY A 79 10.62 -3.12 -4.05
CA GLY A 79 9.18 -3.31 -3.90
C GLY A 79 8.80 -4.68 -3.35
N GLU A 80 7.52 -4.95 -3.27
CA GLU A 80 6.91 -6.14 -2.71
C GLU A 80 5.81 -6.67 -3.63
N LEU A 81 5.54 -7.97 -3.59
CA LEU A 81 4.37 -8.58 -4.23
C LEU A 81 3.36 -9.00 -3.16
N GLY A 82 2.13 -8.55 -3.33
CA GLY A 82 0.96 -8.97 -2.57
C GLY A 82 -0.07 -9.63 -3.48
N ILE A 83 -1.28 -9.88 -2.95
CA ILE A 83 -2.37 -10.52 -3.70
C ILE A 83 -3.66 -9.72 -3.64
N HIS A 84 -4.48 -9.90 -4.71
CA HIS A 84 -5.78 -9.24 -4.88
C HIS A 84 -6.89 -10.25 -5.22
N GLY A 85 -6.78 -11.47 -4.71
CA GLY A 85 -7.68 -12.57 -5.01
C GLY A 85 -7.27 -13.38 -6.25
N TYR A 86 -7.91 -14.56 -6.41
CA TYR A 86 -7.68 -15.43 -7.56
C TYR A 86 -8.17 -14.79 -8.86
N ASN A 87 -9.41 -14.26 -8.85
CA ASN A 87 -10.12 -13.82 -10.03
C ASN A 87 -10.79 -12.43 -9.90
N HIS A 88 -10.25 -11.56 -9.05
CA HIS A 88 -10.80 -10.23 -8.75
C HIS A 88 -12.24 -10.25 -8.20
N GLN A 89 -12.70 -11.36 -7.64
CA GLN A 89 -13.99 -11.44 -6.96
C GLN A 89 -13.81 -11.18 -5.45
N SER A 90 -14.62 -10.27 -4.92
CA SER A 90 -14.59 -9.93 -3.50
C SER A 90 -14.87 -11.16 -2.64
N LEU A 91 -14.03 -11.47 -1.65
CA LEU A 91 -14.19 -12.64 -0.80
C LEU A 91 -15.29 -12.40 0.24
N ALA A 92 -16.55 -12.49 -0.23
CA ALA A 92 -17.72 -12.28 0.58
C ALA A 92 -18.91 -13.12 0.08
N PRO A 93 -19.78 -13.64 0.99
CA PRO A 93 -21.03 -14.25 0.64
C PRO A 93 -22.05 -13.19 0.17
N ALA A 94 -23.25 -13.63 -0.21
CA ALA A 94 -24.33 -12.72 -0.54
C ALA A 94 -24.66 -11.74 0.60
N GLY A 95 -25.09 -10.54 0.24
CA GLY A 95 -25.50 -9.51 1.18
C GLY A 95 -24.42 -8.49 1.54
N TYR A 96 -23.28 -8.49 0.86
CA TYR A 96 -22.23 -7.46 0.94
C TYR A 96 -22.34 -6.39 -0.15
N GLY A 97 -23.25 -6.58 -1.12
CA GLY A 97 -23.50 -5.61 -2.17
C GLY A 97 -22.54 -5.69 -3.37
N GLN A 98 -21.62 -6.67 -3.39
CA GLN A 98 -20.73 -6.92 -4.52
C GLN A 98 -21.47 -7.24 -5.82
N ASP A 99 -22.67 -7.84 -5.72
CA ASP A 99 -23.57 -8.09 -6.84
C ASP A 99 -24.03 -6.81 -7.55
N LYS A 100 -24.18 -5.72 -6.81
CA LYS A 100 -24.52 -4.40 -7.36
C LYS A 100 -23.37 -3.78 -8.16
N LEU A 101 -22.16 -4.26 -7.92
CA LEU A 101 -20.93 -3.88 -8.62
C LEU A 101 -20.56 -4.86 -9.73
N GLY A 102 -21.47 -5.79 -10.08
CA GLY A 102 -21.25 -6.78 -11.13
C GLY A 102 -20.39 -7.97 -10.72
N TYR A 103 -20.10 -8.17 -9.42
CA TYR A 103 -19.30 -9.30 -8.94
C TYR A 103 -20.16 -10.47 -8.48
N ALA A 104 -19.63 -11.67 -8.65
CA ALA A 104 -20.24 -12.89 -8.16
C ALA A 104 -20.14 -13.01 -6.64
N THR A 105 -21.01 -13.79 -6.04
CA THR A 105 -21.04 -14.06 -4.61
C THR A 105 -20.61 -15.48 -4.30
N TRP A 106 -19.77 -15.64 -3.28
CA TRP A 106 -19.28 -16.95 -2.85
C TRP A 106 -20.35 -17.71 -2.04
N GLU A 107 -20.50 -19.00 -2.32
CA GLU A 107 -21.44 -19.86 -1.58
C GLU A 107 -20.89 -20.28 -0.21
N SER A 108 -19.55 -20.43 -0.10
CA SER A 108 -18.90 -20.90 1.13
C SER A 108 -17.47 -20.36 1.29
N GLN A 109 -16.98 -20.34 2.53
CA GLN A 109 -15.57 -20.11 2.83
C GLN A 109 -14.65 -21.16 2.17
N ALA A 110 -15.10 -22.39 2.06
CA ALA A 110 -14.32 -23.48 1.44
C ALA A 110 -14.05 -23.20 -0.05
N ASP A 111 -15.01 -22.65 -0.78
CA ASP A 111 -14.82 -22.24 -2.18
C ASP A 111 -13.83 -21.07 -2.29
N MET A 112 -13.90 -20.09 -1.38
CA MET A 112 -12.91 -19.00 -1.30
C MET A 112 -11.51 -19.55 -1.07
N GLU A 113 -11.35 -20.48 -0.11
CA GLU A 113 -10.07 -21.12 0.19
C GLU A 113 -9.54 -21.94 -0.99
N GLU A 114 -10.41 -22.65 -1.72
CA GLU A 114 -10.01 -23.43 -2.91
C GLU A 114 -9.44 -22.51 -3.99
N SER A 115 -10.09 -21.37 -4.27
CA SER A 115 -9.60 -20.37 -5.21
C SER A 115 -8.25 -19.78 -4.79
N LEU A 116 -8.09 -19.48 -3.50
CA LEU A 116 -6.85 -18.95 -2.95
C LEU A 116 -5.71 -20.00 -2.97
N ARG A 117 -6.02 -21.29 -2.82
CA ARG A 117 -5.02 -22.36 -2.98
C ARG A 117 -4.52 -22.45 -4.41
N GLU A 118 -5.41 -22.24 -5.40
CA GLU A 118 -4.98 -22.17 -6.81
C GLU A 118 -4.08 -20.95 -7.03
N LEU A 119 -4.46 -19.76 -6.55
CA LEU A 119 -3.61 -18.57 -6.61
C LEU A 119 -2.24 -18.83 -5.94
N LYS A 120 -2.21 -19.47 -4.78
CA LYS A 120 -0.95 -19.80 -4.08
C LYS A 120 -0.08 -20.74 -4.91
N ARG A 121 -0.69 -21.78 -5.53
CA ARG A 121 0.00 -22.66 -6.45
C ARG A 121 0.56 -21.91 -7.65
N TYR A 122 -0.21 -20.99 -8.23
CA TYR A 122 0.24 -20.14 -9.34
C TYR A 122 1.43 -19.26 -8.94
N ILE A 123 1.36 -18.64 -7.76
CA ILE A 123 2.48 -17.81 -7.25
C ILE A 123 3.73 -18.66 -7.05
N GLU A 124 3.63 -19.85 -6.47
CA GLU A 124 4.77 -20.75 -6.30
C GLU A 124 5.38 -21.18 -7.65
N ASP A 125 4.57 -21.33 -8.71
CA ASP A 125 5.04 -21.64 -10.05
C ASP A 125 5.78 -20.47 -10.72
N VAL A 126 5.35 -19.21 -10.49
CA VAL A 126 5.94 -18.01 -11.11
C VAL A 126 7.05 -17.36 -10.28
N TYR A 127 6.98 -17.51 -8.97
CA TYR A 127 7.93 -16.97 -7.97
C TYR A 127 8.26 -18.02 -6.89
N PRO A 128 8.96 -19.10 -7.23
CA PRO A 128 9.23 -20.17 -6.27
C PRO A 128 9.86 -19.69 -4.98
N GLY A 129 9.26 -20.06 -3.85
CA GLY A 129 9.73 -19.69 -2.51
C GLY A 129 9.45 -18.24 -2.11
N TYR A 130 8.65 -17.48 -2.88
CA TYR A 130 8.26 -16.13 -2.48
C TYR A 130 7.06 -16.18 -1.51
N GLU A 131 7.20 -15.53 -0.36
CA GLU A 131 6.16 -15.47 0.66
C GLU A 131 5.30 -14.22 0.49
N ILE A 132 3.99 -14.40 0.50
CA ILE A 132 2.99 -13.33 0.40
C ILE A 132 2.61 -12.85 1.79
N HIS A 133 2.73 -11.55 2.03
CA HIS A 133 2.40 -10.91 3.30
C HIS A 133 1.29 -9.86 3.22
N ALA A 134 0.92 -9.39 2.03
CA ALA A 134 -0.08 -8.35 1.84
C ALA A 134 -1.28 -8.83 1.01
N TYR A 135 -2.48 -8.51 1.48
CA TYR A 135 -3.74 -8.73 0.79
C TYR A 135 -4.53 -7.44 0.67
N VAL A 136 -4.99 -7.14 -0.53
CA VAL A 136 -5.94 -6.06 -0.83
C VAL A 136 -7.24 -6.69 -1.33
N PRO A 137 -8.40 -6.41 -0.72
CA PRO A 137 -9.65 -7.00 -1.17
C PRO A 137 -10.15 -6.36 -2.48
N PRO A 138 -10.56 -7.18 -3.47
CA PRO A 138 -11.23 -6.68 -4.66
C PRO A 138 -12.44 -5.82 -4.30
N SER A 139 -12.58 -4.67 -4.96
CA SER A 139 -13.63 -3.67 -4.72
C SER A 139 -13.80 -3.27 -3.26
N ASN A 140 -12.74 -3.38 -2.48
CA ASN A 140 -12.70 -3.04 -1.05
C ASN A 140 -13.70 -3.83 -0.18
N ILE A 141 -14.18 -4.97 -0.65
CA ILE A 141 -15.15 -5.81 0.06
C ILE A 141 -14.47 -7.07 0.57
N LEU A 142 -14.52 -7.28 1.88
CA LEU A 142 -13.99 -8.44 2.57
C LEU A 142 -14.91 -8.83 3.73
N SER A 143 -15.45 -10.04 3.68
CA SER A 143 -16.22 -10.57 4.81
C SER A 143 -15.31 -11.19 5.87
N PRO A 144 -15.81 -11.43 7.10
CA PRO A 144 -15.07 -12.20 8.12
C PRO A 144 -14.66 -13.58 7.61
N GLU A 145 -15.52 -14.26 6.86
CA GLU A 145 -15.24 -15.56 6.24
C GLU A 145 -14.15 -15.44 5.16
N GLY A 146 -14.19 -14.36 4.37
CA GLY A 146 -13.14 -14.05 3.38
C GLY A 146 -11.80 -13.77 4.03
N LYS A 147 -11.79 -12.99 5.12
CA LYS A 147 -10.56 -12.74 5.91
C LYS A 147 -10.00 -14.04 6.50
N ALA A 148 -10.87 -14.90 7.02
CA ALA A 148 -10.48 -16.22 7.52
C ALA A 148 -9.92 -17.10 6.39
N ALA A 149 -10.54 -17.13 5.21
CA ALA A 149 -10.07 -17.88 4.06
C ALA A 149 -8.66 -17.44 3.62
N VAL A 150 -8.41 -16.13 3.54
CA VAL A 150 -7.06 -15.59 3.25
C VAL A 150 -6.05 -16.10 4.28
N LYS A 151 -6.35 -15.98 5.56
CA LYS A 151 -5.44 -16.39 6.65
C LYS A 151 -5.19 -17.89 6.69
N ASN A 152 -6.19 -18.71 6.36
CA ASN A 152 -6.06 -20.17 6.33
C ASN A 152 -5.16 -20.66 5.20
N VAL A 153 -5.13 -19.96 4.07
CA VAL A 153 -4.33 -20.35 2.89
C VAL A 153 -2.97 -19.68 2.88
N PHE A 154 -2.93 -18.39 3.18
CA PHE A 154 -1.69 -17.59 3.27
C PHE A 154 -1.40 -17.31 4.75
N THR A 155 -0.81 -18.28 5.43
CA THR A 155 -0.60 -18.24 6.90
C THR A 155 0.28 -17.09 7.36
N ASP A 156 1.12 -16.56 6.47
CA ASP A 156 2.08 -15.51 6.75
C ASP A 156 1.59 -14.10 6.35
N ILE A 157 0.29 -13.97 6.06
CA ILE A 157 -0.34 -12.65 5.85
C ILE A 157 -0.15 -11.77 7.08
N LYS A 158 0.38 -10.58 6.85
CA LYS A 158 0.66 -9.54 7.83
C LYS A 158 -0.20 -8.31 7.65
N VAL A 159 -0.55 -7.98 6.41
CA VAL A 159 -1.23 -6.73 6.04
C VAL A 159 -2.52 -6.98 5.29
N TYR A 160 -3.59 -6.36 5.77
CA TYR A 160 -4.81 -6.12 5.00
C TYR A 160 -4.87 -4.62 4.67
N SER A 161 -5.04 -4.29 3.38
CA SER A 161 -5.14 -2.89 2.94
C SER A 161 -6.42 -2.68 2.14
N SER A 162 -7.32 -1.86 2.65
CA SER A 162 -8.58 -1.47 2.01
C SER A 162 -8.73 0.06 2.09
N LEU A 163 -9.84 0.57 2.61
CA LEU A 163 -10.16 2.00 2.61
C LEU A 163 -10.01 2.62 4.00
N TRP A 164 -9.45 3.81 4.06
CA TRP A 164 -9.55 4.71 5.21
C TRP A 164 -10.96 5.32 5.26
N GLU A 165 -11.39 5.92 4.16
CA GLU A 165 -12.74 6.45 3.95
C GLU A 165 -13.25 6.05 2.57
N GLY A 166 -14.55 6.04 2.38
CA GLY A 166 -15.18 5.76 1.09
C GLY A 166 -16.68 5.99 1.11
N LEU A 167 -17.26 6.06 -0.07
CA LEU A 167 -18.71 6.07 -0.23
C LEU A 167 -19.19 4.64 -0.09
N ALA A 168 -19.94 4.34 0.97
CA ALA A 168 -20.46 3.01 1.23
C ALA A 168 -21.55 2.61 0.20
N THR A 169 -21.13 2.31 -1.03
CA THR A 169 -22.00 1.79 -2.09
C THR A 169 -22.32 0.30 -1.89
N ALA A 170 -21.45 -0.38 -1.15
CA ALA A 170 -21.55 -1.75 -0.70
C ALA A 170 -21.11 -1.84 0.77
N LYS A 171 -20.99 -3.04 1.34
CA LYS A 171 -20.38 -3.22 2.66
C LYS A 171 -18.85 -3.26 2.49
N GLU A 172 -18.28 -2.10 2.22
CA GLU A 172 -16.85 -1.94 2.10
C GLU A 172 -16.13 -2.17 3.42
N TYR A 173 -14.92 -2.67 3.35
CA TYR A 173 -14.08 -2.96 4.51
C TYR A 173 -13.29 -1.70 4.89
N PHE A 174 -13.92 -0.84 5.69
CA PHE A 174 -13.26 0.35 6.23
C PHE A 174 -12.29 -0.03 7.34
N GLN A 175 -11.16 0.64 7.36
CA GLN A 175 -10.05 0.32 8.23
C GLN A 175 -9.51 1.57 8.94
N ASN A 176 -8.88 1.34 10.08
CA ASN A 176 -7.95 2.28 10.70
C ASN A 176 -6.52 1.74 10.63
N PHE A 177 -5.52 2.61 10.77
CA PHE A 177 -4.13 2.16 10.92
C PHE A 177 -3.98 1.50 12.30
N GLN A 178 -3.89 0.19 12.33
CA GLN A 178 -3.86 -0.58 13.58
C GLN A 178 -3.16 -1.93 13.44
N LEU A 179 -2.69 -2.42 14.59
CA LEU A 179 -2.27 -3.80 14.77
C LEU A 179 -3.44 -4.58 15.35
N ASN A 180 -3.85 -5.67 14.70
CA ASN A 180 -4.92 -6.54 15.16
C ASN A 180 -4.45 -7.50 16.26
N SER A 181 -5.37 -7.98 17.07
CA SER A 181 -5.08 -8.94 18.16
C SER A 181 -4.55 -10.28 17.64
N ASP A 182 -4.77 -10.60 16.37
CA ASP A 182 -4.27 -11.82 15.72
C ASP A 182 -2.87 -11.66 15.08
N GLY A 183 -2.22 -10.53 15.32
CA GLY A 183 -0.88 -10.21 14.84
C GLY A 183 -0.84 -9.66 13.40
N THR A 184 -1.98 -9.55 12.70
CA THR A 184 -2.05 -8.85 11.41
C THR A 184 -2.22 -7.35 11.61
N SER A 185 -2.00 -6.56 10.57
CA SER A 185 -2.25 -5.10 10.59
C SER A 185 -3.26 -4.68 9.54
N GLU A 186 -3.82 -3.51 9.78
CA GLU A 186 -4.63 -2.79 8.82
C GLU A 186 -3.90 -1.51 8.42
N ILE A 187 -3.61 -1.39 7.12
CA ILE A 187 -2.91 -0.24 6.54
C ILE A 187 -3.74 0.24 5.34
N PRO A 188 -4.83 0.98 5.60
CA PRO A 188 -5.73 1.42 4.56
C PRO A 188 -5.08 2.44 3.62
N ARG A 189 -5.51 2.44 2.37
CA ARG A 189 -5.22 3.53 1.46
C ARG A 189 -6.03 4.78 1.85
N ALA A 190 -5.39 5.94 1.79
CA ALA A 190 -6.01 7.23 2.05
C ALA A 190 -6.42 7.94 0.75
N SER A 191 -5.82 7.59 -0.38
CA SER A 191 -6.16 8.15 -1.68
C SER A 191 -5.88 7.16 -2.80
N SER A 192 -6.38 7.46 -4.00
CA SER A 192 -6.18 6.65 -5.20
C SER A 192 -6.14 7.49 -6.47
N GLY A 193 -5.73 6.85 -7.59
CA GLY A 193 -5.74 7.48 -8.90
C GLY A 193 -4.50 8.29 -9.24
N TYR A 194 -4.48 8.83 -10.46
CA TYR A 194 -3.29 9.53 -11.00
C TYR A 194 -3.37 11.03 -10.88
N ALA A 195 -4.56 11.59 -10.78
CA ALA A 195 -4.77 13.03 -10.72
C ALA A 195 -5.65 13.36 -9.50
N PRO A 196 -5.10 13.22 -8.28
CA PRO A 196 -5.87 13.44 -7.07
C PRO A 196 -6.40 14.88 -7.01
N SER A 197 -7.63 15.01 -6.56
CA SER A 197 -8.27 16.30 -6.31
C SER A 197 -7.56 17.07 -5.19
N GLN A 198 -7.84 18.36 -5.06
CA GLN A 198 -7.36 19.15 -3.91
C GLN A 198 -7.81 18.55 -2.57
N GLU A 199 -8.97 17.92 -2.56
CA GLU A 199 -9.57 17.29 -1.39
C GLU A 199 -8.78 16.04 -0.98
N GLU A 200 -8.42 15.18 -1.93
CA GLU A 200 -7.57 13.99 -1.70
C GLU A 200 -6.14 14.36 -1.28
N ILE A 201 -5.58 15.44 -1.84
CA ILE A 201 -4.27 15.95 -1.39
C ILE A 201 -4.36 16.46 0.06
N TRP A 202 -5.44 17.15 0.40
CA TRP A 202 -5.67 17.62 1.77
C TRP A 202 -5.87 16.45 2.74
N GLU A 203 -6.57 15.41 2.32
CA GLU A 203 -6.72 14.15 3.07
C GLU A 203 -5.36 13.48 3.31
N ALA A 204 -4.53 13.35 2.28
CA ALA A 204 -3.17 12.84 2.40
C ALA A 204 -2.36 13.60 3.46
N TYR A 205 -2.48 14.93 3.48
CA TYR A 205 -1.80 15.75 4.49
C TYR A 205 -2.32 15.47 5.91
N ASN A 206 -3.62 15.32 6.08
CA ASN A 206 -4.21 14.99 7.38
C ASN A 206 -3.76 13.62 7.87
N VAL A 207 -3.81 12.61 7.00
CA VAL A 207 -3.38 11.24 7.33
C VAL A 207 -1.89 11.22 7.72
N LEU A 208 -1.03 11.89 6.96
CA LEU A 208 0.39 12.00 7.29
C LEU A 208 0.64 12.70 8.63
N ASN A 209 -0.09 13.78 8.91
CA ASN A 209 0.07 14.53 10.15
C ASN A 209 -0.51 13.81 11.38
N TYR A 210 -1.53 12.97 11.19
CA TYR A 210 -2.24 12.29 12.27
C TYR A 210 -1.71 10.89 12.54
N ASN A 211 -1.50 10.10 11.49
CA ASN A 211 -1.09 8.70 11.59
C ASN A 211 0.39 8.49 11.26
N GLY A 212 1.04 9.44 10.57
CA GLY A 212 2.42 9.29 10.15
C GLY A 212 2.64 8.30 9.00
N VAL A 213 1.58 7.74 8.45
CA VAL A 213 1.60 6.77 7.33
C VAL A 213 0.67 7.27 6.24
N PHE A 214 1.09 7.12 4.98
CA PHE A 214 0.27 7.43 3.82
C PHE A 214 0.38 6.28 2.80
N SER A 215 -0.76 5.75 2.40
CA SER A 215 -0.88 4.74 1.35
C SER A 215 -1.75 5.26 0.23
N HIS A 216 -1.27 5.12 -1.00
CA HIS A 216 -1.92 5.55 -2.23
C HIS A 216 -2.06 4.37 -3.19
N PHE A 217 -3.16 4.29 -3.91
CA PHE A 217 -3.47 3.19 -4.80
C PHE A 217 -3.65 3.65 -6.24
N VAL A 218 -3.08 2.93 -7.19
CA VAL A 218 -3.23 3.18 -8.63
C VAL A 218 -3.55 1.90 -9.38
N HIS A 219 -4.41 2.00 -10.40
CA HIS A 219 -4.70 0.92 -11.32
C HIS A 219 -4.10 1.26 -12.69
N PRO A 220 -3.41 0.33 -13.34
CA PRO A 220 -2.88 0.58 -14.68
C PRO A 220 -3.96 0.76 -15.75
N ASP A 221 -5.18 0.34 -15.47
CA ASP A 221 -6.33 0.35 -16.36
C ASP A 221 -7.33 1.50 -16.14
N GLU A 222 -7.01 2.47 -15.26
CA GLU A 222 -7.88 3.64 -15.02
C GLU A 222 -8.21 4.43 -16.29
N ILE A 223 -7.32 4.44 -17.26
CA ILE A 223 -7.55 5.08 -18.56
C ILE A 223 -8.73 4.45 -19.34
N PHE A 224 -9.15 3.23 -18.99
CA PHE A 224 -10.23 2.52 -19.67
C PHE A 224 -11.60 2.78 -19.08
N TYR A 225 -11.70 3.34 -17.87
CA TYR A 225 -12.97 3.54 -17.22
C TYR A 225 -13.83 4.56 -17.95
N GLU A 226 -15.14 4.33 -18.03
CA GLU A 226 -16.08 5.21 -18.74
C GLU A 226 -16.05 6.64 -18.17
N GLU A 227 -16.01 6.77 -16.85
CA GLU A 227 -15.91 8.05 -16.15
C GLU A 227 -14.58 8.78 -16.43
N SER A 228 -13.61 8.08 -16.97
CA SER A 228 -12.29 8.61 -17.31
C SER A 228 -12.16 9.07 -18.77
N GLU A 229 -13.24 9.51 -19.42
CA GLU A 229 -13.24 9.92 -20.84
C GLU A 229 -12.12 10.92 -21.19
N ASN A 230 -11.83 11.84 -20.28
CA ASN A 230 -10.80 12.87 -20.47
C ASN A 230 -9.43 12.46 -19.93
N LEU A 231 -9.30 11.27 -19.32
CA LEU A 231 -8.03 10.80 -18.80
C LEU A 231 -7.18 10.24 -19.95
N THR A 232 -6.05 10.85 -20.20
CA THR A 232 -5.04 10.40 -21.17
C THR A 232 -3.82 9.88 -20.46
N TRP A 233 -2.97 9.11 -21.14
CA TRP A 233 -1.70 8.68 -20.57
C TRP A 233 -0.82 9.88 -20.14
N ALA A 234 -0.84 10.95 -20.91
CA ALA A 234 -0.11 12.17 -20.57
C ALA A 234 -0.62 12.82 -19.28
N ILE A 235 -1.94 12.84 -19.06
CA ILE A 235 -2.58 13.36 -17.84
C ILE A 235 -2.26 12.45 -16.66
N MET A 236 -2.38 11.14 -16.81
CA MET A 236 -2.03 10.17 -15.75
C MET A 236 -0.58 10.36 -15.30
N LYS A 237 0.34 10.38 -16.25
CA LYS A 237 1.77 10.57 -15.99
C LYS A 237 2.05 11.90 -15.28
N GLN A 238 1.45 13.00 -15.74
CA GLN A 238 1.64 14.32 -15.15
C GLN A 238 1.06 14.37 -13.74
N GLY A 239 -0.16 13.89 -13.53
CA GLY A 239 -0.81 13.89 -12.22
C GLY A 239 -0.03 13.08 -11.18
N MET A 240 0.48 11.90 -11.54
CA MET A 240 1.34 11.11 -10.66
C MET A 240 2.66 11.84 -10.35
N THR A 241 3.24 12.49 -11.36
CA THR A 241 4.45 13.32 -11.18
C THR A 241 4.20 14.47 -10.21
N ASP A 242 3.05 15.15 -10.33
CA ASP A 242 2.68 16.29 -9.49
C ASP A 242 2.45 15.82 -8.03
N LEU A 243 1.72 14.73 -7.82
CA LEU A 243 1.52 14.14 -6.50
C LEU A 243 2.85 13.79 -5.83
N LEU A 244 3.71 13.04 -6.51
CA LEU A 244 4.98 12.60 -5.94
C LEU A 244 5.94 13.76 -5.69
N SER A 245 5.95 14.75 -6.58
CA SER A 245 6.75 15.98 -6.41
C SER A 245 6.27 16.78 -5.20
N GLU A 246 4.96 16.92 -5.04
CA GLU A 246 4.36 17.64 -3.90
C GLU A 246 4.69 16.94 -2.57
N LEU A 247 4.54 15.63 -2.51
CA LEU A 247 4.90 14.84 -1.33
C LEU A 247 6.39 14.96 -1.00
N GLN A 248 7.27 14.85 -2.00
CA GLN A 248 8.71 14.99 -1.80
C GLN A 248 9.10 16.39 -1.33
N ASN A 249 8.48 17.43 -1.90
CA ASN A 249 8.79 18.83 -1.54
C ASN A 249 8.33 19.18 -0.14
N ARG A 250 7.15 18.73 0.28
CA ARG A 250 6.61 19.05 1.61
C ARG A 250 7.04 18.09 2.69
N PHE A 251 7.19 16.82 2.35
CA PHE A 251 7.46 15.73 3.26
C PHE A 251 8.71 14.94 2.86
N GLY A 252 9.74 15.62 2.36
CA GLY A 252 11.01 15.01 1.91
C GLY A 252 11.79 14.26 3.00
N TRP A 253 11.21 14.13 4.17
CA TRP A 253 11.67 13.32 5.29
C TRP A 253 10.91 12.00 5.42
N LEU A 254 9.87 11.76 4.61
CA LEU A 254 9.17 10.47 4.59
C LEU A 254 10.09 9.35 4.17
N GLU A 255 9.92 8.22 4.81
CA GLU A 255 10.61 6.99 4.48
C GLU A 255 9.71 6.12 3.58
N PRO A 256 10.16 5.75 2.37
CA PRO A 256 9.42 4.87 1.51
C PRO A 256 9.44 3.44 2.07
N VAL A 257 8.27 2.86 2.19
CA VAL A 257 8.10 1.51 2.72
C VAL A 257 7.12 0.70 1.86
N THR A 258 7.33 -0.61 1.80
CA THR A 258 6.32 -1.56 1.31
C THR A 258 5.25 -1.79 2.39
N ALA A 259 4.17 -2.49 2.05
CA ALA A 259 3.14 -2.84 3.02
C ALA A 259 3.70 -3.63 4.20
N THR A 260 4.56 -4.61 3.95
CA THR A 260 5.21 -5.42 5.00
C THR A 260 6.18 -4.58 5.85
N GLU A 261 6.97 -3.70 5.25
CA GLU A 261 7.85 -2.80 6.01
C GLU A 261 7.06 -1.81 6.88
N ALA A 262 5.89 -1.34 6.40
CA ALA A 262 4.97 -0.52 7.20
C ALA A 262 4.40 -1.29 8.40
N TYR A 263 4.02 -2.57 8.19
CA TYR A 263 3.60 -3.46 9.27
C TYR A 263 4.70 -3.59 10.34
N GLU A 264 5.94 -3.86 9.94
CA GLU A 264 7.05 -4.03 10.88
C GLU A 264 7.30 -2.76 11.71
N LYS A 265 7.21 -1.59 11.08
CA LYS A 265 7.30 -0.32 11.81
C LYS A 265 6.14 -0.11 12.77
N LEU A 266 4.90 -0.38 12.33
CA LEU A 266 3.73 -0.29 13.21
C LEU A 266 3.84 -1.24 14.39
N GLN A 267 4.34 -2.45 14.17
CA GLN A 267 4.58 -3.44 15.23
C GLN A 267 5.59 -2.92 16.26
N ASP A 268 6.72 -2.36 15.82
CA ASP A 268 7.71 -1.75 16.70
C ASP A 268 7.11 -0.60 17.52
N TYR A 269 6.29 0.26 16.91
CA TYR A 269 5.60 1.34 17.64
C TYR A 269 4.65 0.84 18.71
N VAL A 270 3.85 -0.18 18.39
CA VAL A 270 2.84 -0.71 19.31
C VAL A 270 3.45 -1.52 20.45
N GLN A 271 4.57 -2.23 20.19
CA GLN A 271 5.25 -3.09 21.16
C GLN A 271 6.29 -2.35 22.00
N MET A 272 6.66 -1.14 21.62
CA MET A 272 7.66 -0.37 22.33
C MET A 272 7.17 0.02 23.73
N ASP A 273 7.94 -0.38 24.73
CA ASP A 273 7.83 0.17 26.08
C ASP A 273 8.72 1.41 26.20
N TYR A 274 8.18 2.53 26.64
CA TYR A 274 8.97 3.74 26.78
C TYR A 274 8.61 4.58 28.01
N SER A 275 9.59 5.32 28.47
CA SER A 275 9.40 6.44 29.39
C SER A 275 9.96 7.72 28.78
N LEU A 276 9.25 8.83 28.91
CA LEU A 276 9.62 10.12 28.39
C LEU A 276 9.72 11.13 29.54
N THR A 277 10.89 11.77 29.66
CA THR A 277 11.12 12.83 30.63
C THR A 277 11.42 14.13 29.88
N ARG A 278 10.72 15.21 30.25
CA ARG A 278 10.98 16.55 29.76
C ARG A 278 11.53 17.42 30.88
N SER A 279 12.62 18.14 30.58
CA SER A 279 13.24 19.09 31.51
C SER A 279 13.48 20.45 30.85
N LYS A 280 14.04 21.39 31.60
CA LYS A 280 14.49 22.67 31.03
C LYS A 280 15.69 22.46 30.09
N GLU A 281 16.50 21.44 30.34
CA GLU A 281 17.70 21.11 29.57
C GLU A 281 17.42 20.32 28.30
N GLY A 282 16.31 19.55 28.24
CA GLY A 282 16.05 18.69 27.09
C GLY A 282 14.93 17.69 27.26
N ILE A 283 14.96 16.68 26.41
CA ILE A 283 14.03 15.53 26.42
C ILE A 283 14.87 14.25 26.47
N LYS A 284 14.51 13.34 27.38
CA LYS A 284 15.07 12.00 27.45
C LYS A 284 13.98 10.97 27.21
N ILE A 285 14.23 10.00 26.33
CA ILE A 285 13.39 8.83 26.07
C ILE A 285 14.21 7.59 26.42
N ASN A 286 13.69 6.72 27.29
CA ASN A 286 14.22 5.38 27.47
C ASN A 286 13.18 4.43 26.91
N ALA A 287 13.58 3.62 25.92
CA ALA A 287 12.68 2.70 25.22
C ALA A 287 13.29 1.31 25.10
N SER A 288 12.43 0.31 25.01
CA SER A 288 12.79 -1.09 24.76
C SER A 288 11.74 -1.74 23.88
N ASN A 289 11.98 -2.98 23.46
CA ASN A 289 11.06 -3.77 22.65
C ASN A 289 10.80 -3.17 21.24
N PHE A 290 11.84 -2.64 20.58
CA PHE A 290 11.78 -2.26 19.16
C PHE A 290 13.00 -2.81 18.43
N GLN A 291 12.84 -3.07 17.14
CA GLN A 291 13.87 -3.74 16.30
C GLN A 291 14.49 -2.79 15.27
N LYS A 292 13.74 -1.79 14.82
CA LYS A 292 14.14 -0.87 13.76
C LYS A 292 14.23 0.56 14.28
N PRO A 293 14.98 1.44 13.61
CA PRO A 293 14.96 2.86 13.94
C PRO A 293 13.52 3.40 13.89
N LEU A 294 13.13 4.10 14.95
CA LEU A 294 11.82 4.74 15.06
C LEU A 294 11.93 6.23 14.78
N THR A 295 10.97 6.75 14.02
CA THR A 295 10.93 8.16 13.63
C THR A 295 9.77 8.87 14.28
N PHE A 296 10.05 10.05 14.86
CA PHE A 296 9.06 10.89 15.55
C PHE A 296 9.14 12.32 15.03
N ILE A 297 8.03 13.05 15.10
CA ILE A 297 8.02 14.50 14.87
C ILE A 297 8.02 15.19 16.24
N LEU A 298 9.04 15.99 16.49
CA LEU A 298 9.10 16.91 17.61
C LEU A 298 8.68 18.32 17.16
N ARG A 299 7.63 18.87 17.77
CA ARG A 299 7.25 20.27 17.59
C ARG A 299 7.74 21.09 18.79
N THR A 300 8.60 22.06 18.53
CA THR A 300 9.22 22.91 19.54
C THR A 300 9.76 24.20 18.92
N ASP A 301 9.68 25.29 19.65
CA ASP A 301 10.35 26.56 19.29
C ASP A 301 11.82 26.60 19.74
N LYS A 302 12.25 25.60 20.53
CA LYS A 302 13.64 25.51 21.00
C LYS A 302 14.54 24.93 19.95
N GLU A 303 15.78 25.38 19.92
CA GLU A 303 16.83 24.78 19.10
C GLU A 303 17.45 23.57 19.78
N ILE A 304 17.76 22.53 18.98
CA ILE A 304 18.44 21.33 19.45
C ILE A 304 19.94 21.57 19.38
N GLY A 305 20.62 21.48 20.52
CA GLY A 305 22.07 21.61 20.64
C GLY A 305 22.82 20.31 20.40
N SER A 306 22.29 19.18 20.97
CA SER A 306 22.89 17.86 20.77
C SER A 306 21.87 16.76 20.85
N VAL A 307 22.20 15.61 20.25
CA VAL A 307 21.36 14.38 20.25
C VAL A 307 22.27 13.19 20.55
N THR A 308 21.79 12.29 21.41
CA THR A 308 22.42 11.01 21.71
C THR A 308 21.41 9.89 21.43
N GLY A 309 21.86 8.72 20.99
CA GLY A 309 21.01 7.57 20.69
C GLY A 309 20.24 7.66 19.38
N GLY A 310 20.61 8.62 18.51
CA GLY A 310 19.96 8.82 17.22
C GLY A 310 20.33 10.13 16.56
N SER A 311 19.38 10.70 15.82
CA SER A 311 19.57 11.98 15.12
C SER A 311 18.33 12.87 15.16
N ALA A 312 18.52 14.17 14.91
CA ALA A 312 17.46 15.14 14.72
C ALA A 312 17.72 15.95 13.45
N LYS A 313 16.70 16.08 12.60
CA LYS A 313 16.75 16.89 11.39
C LYS A 313 15.64 17.95 11.44
N ARG A 314 16.01 19.21 11.37
CA ARG A 314 15.02 20.30 11.29
C ARG A 314 14.29 20.23 9.95
N ILE A 315 12.97 20.26 9.97
CA ILE A 315 12.10 20.20 8.78
C ILE A 315 11.29 21.47 8.58
N GLN A 316 11.02 22.20 9.66
CA GLN A 316 10.33 23.49 9.67
C GLN A 316 10.88 24.37 10.82
N ALA A 317 10.46 25.61 10.86
CA ALA A 317 10.92 26.55 11.90
C ALA A 317 10.74 26.01 13.33
N ASN A 318 9.65 25.27 13.56
CA ASN A 318 9.28 24.73 14.86
C ASN A 318 9.09 23.20 14.84
N ALA A 319 9.71 22.48 13.91
CA ALA A 319 9.55 21.03 13.81
C ALA A 319 10.85 20.33 13.41
N TYR A 320 11.10 19.19 14.05
CA TYR A 320 12.20 18.28 13.78
C TYR A 320 11.68 16.86 13.53
N VAL A 321 12.33 16.15 12.61
CA VAL A 321 12.27 14.69 12.56
C VAL A 321 13.35 14.15 13.46
N LEU A 322 12.97 13.33 14.41
CA LEU A 322 13.84 12.59 15.31
C LEU A 322 13.89 11.15 14.83
N THR A 323 15.09 10.60 14.68
CA THR A 323 15.28 9.17 14.41
C THR A 323 16.00 8.56 15.60
N MET A 324 15.29 7.73 16.35
CA MET A 324 15.80 6.99 17.50
C MET A 324 16.37 5.65 17.03
N THR A 325 17.65 5.43 17.27
CA THR A 325 18.36 4.19 16.90
C THR A 325 18.80 3.37 18.11
N ASP A 326 18.70 3.95 19.32
CA ASP A 326 19.06 3.35 20.60
C ASP A 326 17.92 3.53 21.60
N GLY A 327 17.79 2.61 22.55
CA GLY A 327 16.81 2.71 23.63
C GLY A 327 17.03 3.89 24.58
N ASP A 328 18.27 4.38 24.69
CA ASP A 328 18.60 5.60 25.41
C ASP A 328 18.76 6.77 24.44
N PHE A 329 17.67 7.51 24.23
CA PHE A 329 17.63 8.67 23.33
C PHE A 329 17.52 9.97 24.13
N GLU A 330 18.42 10.91 23.89
CA GLU A 330 18.41 12.21 24.57
C GLU A 330 18.60 13.37 23.59
N ILE A 331 17.82 14.41 23.79
CA ILE A 331 17.97 15.71 23.13
C ILE A 331 18.31 16.73 24.20
N LYS A 332 19.35 17.52 23.98
CA LYS A 332 19.66 18.72 24.77
C LYS A 332 19.39 19.97 23.93
N TRP A 333 18.74 20.93 24.55
CA TRP A 333 18.51 22.22 23.90
C TRP A 333 19.84 22.97 23.73
N ALA A 334 19.92 23.77 22.66
CA ALA A 334 21.02 24.77 22.58
C ALA A 334 20.93 25.70 23.80
N GLY A 335 22.04 25.99 24.43
CA GLY A 335 22.09 26.98 25.53
C GLY A 335 21.62 28.34 25.01
N GLU A 336 20.86 29.07 25.82
CA GLU A 336 20.74 30.51 25.63
C GLU A 336 22.15 31.10 25.84
N GLU A 337 22.73 31.71 24.79
CA GLU A 337 23.94 32.50 24.91
C GLU A 337 23.66 33.79 25.69
#